data_b56552f81e1483b5bd9e7b34ea8373be
#
_entry.id   b56552f81e1483b5bd9e7b34ea8373be
#
_cell.length_a   1.000
_cell.length_b   1.000
_cell.length_c   1.000
_cell.angle_alpha   90.00
_cell.angle_beta   90.00
_cell.angle_gamma   90.00
#
_symmetry.space_group_name_H-M   'P 1'
#
loop_
_entity.id
_entity.type
_entity.pdbx_description
1 polymer ?
#
loop_
_entity_poly.entity_id
_entity_poly.type
_entity_poly.pdbx_seq_one_letter_code
_entity_poly.pdbx_strand_id
1 'polypeptide(L)'
;MTRQLELIPSFAEDDWQQKKLSKPSNTISVATLFSGIGAVEHALKRLKLKSKIVFAGDIDRHVKDAYFANHDLDPQDWHDDVTDFSAKKYKGKVDLLVGGSPCQSFSMAGKRAGLDDTRGTLFYDFVRVIKESNPKIFVFENVRGLLNHDKGNTWAVMKIVFDGLANYSWSFKILNSVNYGVPQSRNRLFVVGIRKRILGVRNANKPFLFPQPIELNKSMQDFLEDHIDSSYYMGEKGVKFVTKIKNQQKHYTQINGEIALCQKANQQTNWHGDFIFEEVENKLNFDEFIFGVKQVEKKYYLSETVKKYVLSSGTKNYKAAPGTDPEIARTLLQSMHKMHRSGVDNYVSHKGRLRRLTPRECLRLMGFRDSFKIAISDTQTYRQAGNSIVVDVLIALLKQIDISQYGRKL
;
A
#
# COMPACT_ATOMS: atom_id res chain seq x y z
N MET A 1 9.53 9.12 -35.28
CA MET A 1 8.13 9.44 -34.95
C MET A 1 8.12 10.16 -33.63
N THR A 2 8.04 11.47 -33.67
CA THR A 2 8.06 12.41 -32.55
C THR A 2 6.73 12.30 -31.80
N ARG A 3 6.74 11.81 -30.56
CA ARG A 3 5.56 11.94 -29.68
C ARG A 3 5.37 13.41 -29.35
N GLN A 4 4.28 14.00 -29.83
CA GLN A 4 3.79 15.27 -29.34
C GLN A 4 3.55 15.14 -27.84
N LEU A 5 4.30 15.89 -27.05
CA LEU A 5 3.97 16.23 -25.68
C LEU A 5 2.70 17.10 -25.77
N GLU A 6 1.57 16.56 -25.41
CA GLU A 6 0.38 17.36 -25.16
C GLU A 6 0.73 18.34 -24.04
N LEU A 7 0.71 19.61 -24.37
CA LEU A 7 0.85 20.71 -23.42
C LEU A 7 -0.25 20.58 -22.37
N ILE A 8 0.14 20.25 -21.14
CA ILE A 8 -0.76 20.29 -19.99
C ILE A 8 -1.17 21.77 -19.80
N PRO A 9 -2.47 22.08 -19.83
CA PRO A 9 -2.93 23.47 -19.60
C PRO A 9 -2.44 23.95 -18.23
N SER A 10 -2.08 25.23 -18.12
CA SER A 10 -1.66 25.85 -16.86
C SER A 10 -2.76 25.74 -15.80
N PHE A 11 -2.52 24.97 -14.75
CA PHE A 11 -3.49 24.64 -13.68
C PHE A 11 -3.57 25.71 -12.60
N ALA A 12 -3.78 26.97 -12.95
CA ALA A 12 -3.70 28.08 -12.01
C ALA A 12 -4.93 28.25 -11.08
N GLU A 13 -6.09 27.60 -11.32
CA GLU A 13 -7.32 27.95 -10.60
C GLU A 13 -7.91 26.88 -9.65
N ASP A 14 -7.35 25.67 -9.56
CA ASP A 14 -7.92 24.61 -8.69
C ASP A 14 -6.84 23.75 -7.98
N ASP A 15 -5.75 24.41 -7.51
CA ASP A 15 -4.70 23.71 -6.75
C ASP A 15 -5.19 23.35 -5.35
N TRP A 16 -5.69 22.12 -5.21
CA TRP A 16 -6.13 21.57 -3.94
C TRP A 16 -5.05 21.60 -2.85
N GLN A 17 -3.75 21.63 -3.22
CA GLN A 17 -2.65 21.69 -2.26
C GLN A 17 -2.69 22.99 -1.47
N GLN A 18 -2.96 24.10 -2.14
CA GLN A 18 -3.04 25.43 -1.52
C GLN A 18 -4.42 25.74 -0.92
N LYS A 19 -5.43 24.92 -1.25
CA LYS A 19 -6.80 25.12 -0.76
C LYS A 19 -6.84 25.10 0.77
N LYS A 20 -7.22 26.21 1.36
CA LYS A 20 -7.44 26.34 2.81
C LYS A 20 -8.78 25.72 3.18
N LEU A 21 -8.80 24.96 4.27
CA LEU A 21 -10.04 24.45 4.83
C LEU A 21 -10.84 25.60 5.46
N SER A 22 -12.12 25.72 5.11
CA SER A 22 -12.93 26.89 5.48
C SER A 22 -13.29 26.92 6.97
N LYS A 23 -13.46 25.75 7.61
CA LYS A 23 -13.84 25.60 9.02
C LYS A 23 -12.99 24.56 9.75
N PRO A 24 -11.67 24.76 9.88
CA PRO A 24 -10.75 23.76 10.43
C PRO A 24 -10.99 23.41 11.91
N SER A 25 -11.71 24.26 12.64
CA SER A 25 -12.08 24.05 14.04
C SER A 25 -13.27 23.08 14.21
N ASN A 26 -14.02 22.81 13.14
CA ASN A 26 -15.14 21.87 13.21
C ASN A 26 -14.63 20.43 13.43
N THR A 27 -15.41 19.65 14.18
CA THR A 27 -15.20 18.22 14.37
C THR A 27 -15.95 17.45 13.29
N ILE A 28 -15.28 16.57 12.58
CA ILE A 28 -15.86 15.71 11.54
C ILE A 28 -16.30 14.39 12.15
N SER A 29 -17.57 14.07 12.03
CA SER A 29 -18.10 12.75 12.40
C SER A 29 -17.86 11.78 11.26
N VAL A 30 -16.84 10.92 11.41
CA VAL A 30 -16.42 9.96 10.38
C VAL A 30 -16.89 8.55 10.70
N ALA A 31 -17.28 7.81 9.68
CA ALA A 31 -17.58 6.39 9.75
C ALA A 31 -16.87 5.65 8.62
N THR A 32 -16.43 4.44 8.88
CA THR A 32 -15.74 3.62 7.88
C THR A 32 -16.25 2.19 7.86
N LEU A 33 -16.30 1.59 6.68
CA LEU A 33 -16.57 0.17 6.44
C LEU A 33 -15.44 -0.43 5.64
N PHE A 34 -15.13 -1.69 5.89
CA PHE A 34 -13.89 -2.28 5.34
C PHE A 34 -12.71 -1.40 5.72
N SER A 35 -12.69 -1.01 6.99
CA SER A 35 -11.92 0.13 7.51
C SER A 35 -10.42 -0.03 7.34
N GLY A 36 -9.97 -1.28 7.18
CA GLY A 36 -8.55 -1.55 7.13
C GLY A 36 -7.84 -0.96 8.34
N ILE A 37 -6.67 -0.43 8.14
CA ILE A 37 -5.86 0.16 9.23
C ILE A 37 -6.15 1.66 9.48
N GLY A 38 -7.28 2.18 9.00
CA GLY A 38 -7.70 3.56 9.31
C GLY A 38 -7.02 4.63 8.44
N ALA A 39 -6.95 4.42 7.12
CA ALA A 39 -6.38 5.41 6.20
C ALA A 39 -7.14 6.75 6.22
N VAL A 40 -8.45 6.72 6.42
CA VAL A 40 -9.32 7.91 6.46
C VAL A 40 -9.04 8.71 7.72
N GLU A 41 -8.99 8.06 8.86
CA GLU A 41 -8.66 8.63 10.17
C GLU A 41 -7.27 9.24 10.14
N HIS A 42 -6.32 8.53 9.52
CA HIS A 42 -4.95 9.03 9.35
C HIS A 42 -4.90 10.26 8.41
N ALA A 43 -5.72 10.31 7.36
CA ALA A 43 -5.83 11.47 6.47
C ALA A 43 -6.37 12.69 7.23
N LEU A 44 -7.43 12.54 8.02
CA LEU A 44 -7.98 13.62 8.85
C LEU A 44 -6.95 14.14 9.88
N LYS A 45 -6.21 13.23 10.53
CA LYS A 45 -5.12 13.58 11.44
C LYS A 45 -4.00 14.35 10.73
N ARG A 46 -3.58 13.94 9.53
CA ARG A 46 -2.59 14.65 8.72
C ARG A 46 -3.06 16.03 8.29
N LEU A 47 -4.36 16.20 8.03
CA LEU A 47 -4.99 17.48 7.75
C LEU A 47 -5.16 18.36 9.01
N LYS A 48 -4.78 17.86 10.19
CA LYS A 48 -4.97 18.52 11.50
C LYS A 48 -6.43 18.88 11.79
N LEU A 49 -7.37 18.08 11.25
CA LEU A 49 -8.79 18.21 11.53
C LEU A 49 -9.18 17.40 12.76
N LYS A 50 -10.03 17.99 13.60
CA LYS A 50 -10.70 17.23 14.67
C LYS A 50 -11.67 16.24 14.04
N SER A 51 -11.61 15.00 14.47
CA SER A 51 -12.54 13.95 14.03
C SER A 51 -13.05 13.12 15.20
N LYS A 52 -14.29 12.68 15.08
CA LYS A 52 -14.89 11.69 15.96
C LYS A 52 -15.29 10.49 15.10
N ILE A 53 -14.72 9.33 15.40
CA ILE A 53 -15.12 8.08 14.75
C ILE A 53 -16.48 7.69 15.32
N VAL A 54 -17.48 7.55 14.45
CA VAL A 54 -18.87 7.23 14.84
C VAL A 54 -19.09 5.72 14.85
N PHE A 55 -18.52 5.04 13.87
CA PHE A 55 -18.37 3.59 13.80
C PHE A 55 -17.29 3.23 12.80
N ALA A 56 -16.69 2.07 12.98
CA ALA A 56 -15.75 1.46 12.03
C ALA A 56 -15.96 -0.06 12.02
N GLY A 57 -15.49 -0.74 11.00
CA GLY A 57 -15.58 -2.20 10.97
C GLY A 57 -14.77 -2.86 9.87
N ASP A 58 -14.26 -4.04 10.19
CA ASP A 58 -13.56 -4.93 9.28
C ASP A 58 -13.61 -6.36 9.83
N ILE A 59 -13.75 -7.36 8.96
CA ILE A 59 -13.86 -8.76 9.35
C ILE A 59 -12.53 -9.38 9.82
N ASP A 60 -11.39 -8.79 9.41
CA ASP A 60 -10.08 -9.30 9.76
C ASP A 60 -9.67 -8.82 11.17
N ARG A 61 -9.54 -9.77 12.10
CA ARG A 61 -9.17 -9.45 13.48
C ARG A 61 -7.80 -8.77 13.60
N HIS A 62 -6.83 -9.07 12.71
CA HIS A 62 -5.53 -8.41 12.72
C HIS A 62 -5.64 -6.94 12.27
N VAL A 63 -6.64 -6.65 11.42
CA VAL A 63 -7.02 -5.27 11.10
C VAL A 63 -7.57 -4.57 12.34
N LYS A 64 -8.47 -5.23 13.08
CA LYS A 64 -9.02 -4.71 14.35
C LYS A 64 -7.91 -4.36 15.34
N ASP A 65 -6.96 -5.27 15.57
CA ASP A 65 -5.83 -5.05 16.47
C ASP A 65 -4.98 -3.84 16.05
N ALA A 66 -4.64 -3.72 14.76
CA ALA A 66 -3.88 -2.60 14.22
C ALA A 66 -4.67 -1.28 14.28
N TYR A 67 -5.99 -1.32 14.05
CA TYR A 67 -6.86 -0.16 14.11
C TYR A 67 -6.91 0.42 15.51
N PHE A 68 -7.23 -0.40 16.53
CA PHE A 68 -7.29 0.04 17.92
C PHE A 68 -5.94 0.48 18.51
N ALA A 69 -4.83 -0.01 17.96
CA ALA A 69 -3.50 0.48 18.36
C ALA A 69 -3.22 1.93 17.91
N ASN A 70 -3.98 2.45 16.93
CA ASN A 70 -3.73 3.74 16.26
C ASN A 70 -4.87 4.75 16.35
N HIS A 71 -6.09 4.29 16.61
CA HIS A 71 -7.30 5.11 16.58
C HIS A 71 -8.13 4.88 17.85
N ASP A 72 -8.72 5.97 18.32
CA ASP A 72 -9.60 5.96 19.48
C ASP A 72 -11.05 5.76 19.04
N LEU A 73 -11.59 4.60 19.34
CA LEU A 73 -12.96 4.19 19.05
C LEU A 73 -13.50 3.37 20.22
N ASP A 74 -14.73 3.66 20.67
CA ASP A 74 -15.42 2.80 21.63
C ASP A 74 -15.59 1.40 21.01
N PRO A 75 -15.18 0.31 21.71
CA PRO A 75 -15.32 -1.05 21.19
C PRO A 75 -16.76 -1.42 20.77
N GLN A 76 -17.80 -0.83 21.38
CA GLN A 76 -19.19 -1.03 20.98
C GLN A 76 -19.56 -0.43 19.60
N ASP A 77 -18.76 0.50 19.09
CA ASP A 77 -18.94 1.12 17.78
C ASP A 77 -18.03 0.48 16.70
N TRP A 78 -17.30 -0.58 17.07
CA TRP A 78 -16.63 -1.46 16.10
C TRP A 78 -17.55 -2.61 15.69
N HIS A 79 -17.61 -2.89 14.38
CA HIS A 79 -18.45 -3.95 13.80
C HIS A 79 -17.61 -4.88 12.94
N ASP A 80 -17.52 -6.15 13.34
CA ASP A 80 -16.67 -7.14 12.64
C ASP A 80 -17.27 -7.53 11.28
N ASP A 81 -18.60 -7.67 11.18
CA ASP A 81 -19.27 -8.03 9.92
C ASP A 81 -20.30 -6.97 9.52
N VAL A 82 -20.12 -6.40 8.32
CA VAL A 82 -21.05 -5.40 7.79
C VAL A 82 -22.43 -5.98 7.49
N THR A 83 -22.54 -7.29 7.22
CA THR A 83 -23.82 -7.94 6.90
C THR A 83 -24.77 -7.99 8.11
N ASP A 84 -24.22 -8.09 9.31
CA ASP A 84 -24.97 -8.12 10.58
C ASP A 84 -25.14 -6.72 11.19
N PHE A 85 -24.45 -5.71 10.62
CA PHE A 85 -24.45 -4.36 11.15
C PHE A 85 -25.63 -3.53 10.66
N SER A 86 -26.36 -2.86 11.55
CA SER A 86 -27.35 -1.84 11.21
C SER A 86 -26.90 -0.44 11.62
N ALA A 87 -26.85 0.45 10.64
CA ALA A 87 -26.45 1.83 10.84
C ALA A 87 -27.60 2.78 11.21
N LYS A 88 -28.80 2.27 11.42
CA LYS A 88 -30.01 3.10 11.71
C LYS A 88 -29.85 4.00 12.93
N LYS A 89 -29.16 3.53 14.00
CA LYS A 89 -28.90 4.33 15.22
C LYS A 89 -28.01 5.55 14.97
N TYR A 90 -27.28 5.57 13.84
CA TYR A 90 -26.37 6.66 13.43
C TYR A 90 -26.97 7.59 12.38
N LYS A 91 -28.26 7.46 12.07
CA LYS A 91 -28.95 8.30 11.06
C LYS A 91 -28.74 9.79 11.33
N GLY A 92 -28.17 10.50 10.34
CA GLY A 92 -27.89 11.95 10.41
C GLY A 92 -26.73 12.34 11.35
N LYS A 93 -26.03 11.38 11.95
CA LYS A 93 -24.87 11.62 12.82
C LYS A 93 -23.52 11.56 12.08
N VAL A 94 -23.50 11.07 10.85
CA VAL A 94 -22.29 10.86 10.03
C VAL A 94 -22.10 12.00 9.04
N ASP A 95 -20.97 12.67 9.09
CA ASP A 95 -20.59 13.68 8.11
C ASP A 95 -19.91 13.04 6.89
N LEU A 96 -19.02 12.07 7.12
CA LEU A 96 -18.26 11.36 6.09
C LEU A 96 -18.33 9.85 6.32
N LEU A 97 -18.82 9.11 5.33
CA LEU A 97 -18.76 7.64 5.28
C LEU A 97 -17.78 7.24 4.18
N VAL A 98 -16.78 6.42 4.52
CA VAL A 98 -15.83 5.87 3.52
C VAL A 98 -15.81 4.35 3.61
N GLY A 99 -15.71 3.69 2.45
CA GLY A 99 -15.54 2.24 2.41
C GLY A 99 -15.15 1.74 1.01
N GLY A 100 -14.62 0.52 0.96
CA GLY A 100 -14.22 -0.14 -0.27
C GLY A 100 -14.49 -1.63 -0.18
N SER A 101 -15.63 -2.10 -0.70
CA SER A 101 -15.97 -3.52 -0.64
C SER A 101 -14.99 -4.36 -1.48
N PRO A 102 -14.63 -5.58 -1.03
CA PRO A 102 -13.83 -6.50 -1.84
C PRO A 102 -14.48 -6.78 -3.20
N CYS A 103 -13.66 -6.77 -4.28
CA CYS A 103 -14.15 -7.01 -5.64
C CYS A 103 -14.63 -8.46 -5.87
N GLN A 104 -14.20 -9.40 -5.04
CA GLN A 104 -14.48 -10.84 -5.20
C GLN A 104 -15.95 -11.22 -4.98
N SER A 105 -16.73 -10.39 -4.31
CA SER A 105 -18.13 -10.65 -3.98
C SER A 105 -19.08 -10.62 -5.20
N PHE A 106 -18.65 -10.07 -6.34
CA PHE A 106 -19.51 -9.99 -7.53
C PHE A 106 -19.54 -11.28 -8.38
N SER A 107 -18.56 -12.18 -8.23
CA SER A 107 -18.44 -13.36 -9.09
C SER A 107 -19.49 -14.45 -8.86
N MET A 108 -20.16 -14.48 -7.71
CA MET A 108 -21.09 -15.55 -7.33
C MET A 108 -22.57 -15.18 -7.47
N ALA A 109 -22.94 -13.93 -7.37
CA ALA A 109 -24.35 -13.50 -7.39
C ALA A 109 -24.93 -13.21 -8.80
N GLY A 110 -24.05 -13.02 -9.80
CA GLY A 110 -24.44 -12.46 -11.11
C GLY A 110 -25.06 -13.41 -12.11
N LYS A 111 -25.21 -14.71 -11.84
CA LYS A 111 -25.65 -15.66 -12.87
C LYS A 111 -27.12 -16.11 -12.84
N ARG A 112 -27.91 -15.82 -11.80
CA ARG A 112 -29.26 -16.41 -11.68
C ARG A 112 -30.40 -15.59 -11.08
N ALA A 113 -30.18 -14.35 -10.61
CA ALA A 113 -31.26 -13.59 -10.00
C ALA A 113 -31.27 -12.15 -10.51
N GLY A 114 -32.46 -11.69 -10.91
CA GLY A 114 -32.69 -10.31 -11.33
C GLY A 114 -32.42 -9.30 -10.21
N LEU A 115 -32.68 -8.03 -10.47
CA LEU A 115 -32.47 -6.88 -9.56
C LEU A 115 -33.06 -7.03 -8.14
N ASP A 116 -33.94 -8.01 -7.93
CA ASP A 116 -34.62 -8.27 -6.65
C ASP A 116 -33.87 -9.20 -5.69
N ASP A 117 -32.85 -9.96 -6.17
CA ASP A 117 -32.04 -10.81 -5.29
C ASP A 117 -30.67 -10.18 -5.01
N THR A 118 -30.71 -9.01 -4.37
CA THR A 118 -29.54 -8.19 -4.01
C THR A 118 -28.90 -8.63 -2.70
N ARG A 119 -29.38 -9.69 -2.08
CA ARG A 119 -28.84 -10.24 -0.84
C ARG A 119 -27.56 -11.02 -1.13
N GLY A 120 -26.40 -10.51 -0.68
CA GLY A 120 -25.16 -11.27 -0.63
C GLY A 120 -23.94 -10.67 -1.28
N THR A 121 -23.91 -9.41 -1.70
CA THR A 121 -22.65 -8.75 -2.05
C THR A 121 -22.38 -7.57 -1.11
N LEU A 122 -21.18 -7.49 -0.59
CA LEU A 122 -20.73 -6.46 0.34
C LEU A 122 -20.88 -5.02 -0.19
N PHE A 123 -20.99 -4.86 -1.51
CA PHE A 123 -21.31 -3.57 -2.12
C PHE A 123 -22.73 -3.10 -1.76
N TYR A 124 -23.72 -4.00 -1.79
CA TYR A 124 -25.08 -3.63 -1.41
C TYR A 124 -25.20 -3.32 0.08
N ASP A 125 -24.37 -3.96 0.91
CA ASP A 125 -24.30 -3.61 2.33
C ASP A 125 -23.72 -2.20 2.53
N PHE A 126 -22.71 -1.81 1.76
CA PHE A 126 -22.22 -0.43 1.77
C PHE A 126 -23.35 0.55 1.40
N VAL A 127 -24.11 0.26 0.35
CA VAL A 127 -25.25 1.09 -0.08
C VAL A 127 -26.38 1.09 0.96
N ARG A 128 -26.65 -0.04 1.60
CA ARG A 128 -27.61 -0.15 2.71
C ARG A 128 -27.20 0.78 3.86
N VAL A 129 -25.94 0.76 4.25
CA VAL A 129 -25.41 1.63 5.31
C VAL A 129 -25.49 3.11 4.91
N ILE A 130 -25.30 3.48 3.64
CA ILE A 130 -25.57 4.86 3.16
C ILE A 130 -27.03 5.23 3.40
N LYS A 131 -27.98 4.37 3.02
CA LYS A 131 -29.42 4.63 3.19
C LYS A 131 -29.83 4.74 4.68
N GLU A 132 -29.26 3.87 5.51
CA GLU A 132 -29.55 3.84 6.96
C GLU A 132 -28.97 5.02 7.72
N SER A 133 -27.66 5.31 7.53
CA SER A 133 -26.95 6.37 8.26
C SER A 133 -27.16 7.77 7.65
N ASN A 134 -27.50 7.84 6.36
CA ASN A 134 -27.75 9.06 5.60
C ASN A 134 -26.60 10.10 5.79
N PRO A 135 -25.35 9.75 5.46
CA PRO A 135 -24.19 10.61 5.66
C PRO A 135 -24.27 11.88 4.80
N LYS A 136 -23.56 12.92 5.17
CA LYS A 136 -23.47 14.13 4.31
C LYS A 136 -22.71 13.85 3.03
N ILE A 137 -21.63 13.07 3.15
CA ILE A 137 -20.75 12.67 2.06
C ILE A 137 -20.43 11.20 2.21
N PHE A 138 -20.40 10.48 1.10
CA PHE A 138 -19.77 9.15 1.05
C PHE A 138 -18.67 9.09 0.02
N VAL A 139 -17.65 8.26 0.28
CA VAL A 139 -16.58 7.91 -0.65
C VAL A 139 -16.52 6.39 -0.73
N PHE A 140 -16.66 5.85 -1.93
CA PHE A 140 -16.46 4.43 -2.21
C PHE A 140 -15.19 4.25 -3.02
N GLU A 141 -14.31 3.34 -2.60
CA GLU A 141 -13.07 3.02 -3.30
C GLU A 141 -13.07 1.58 -3.80
N ASN A 142 -12.46 1.35 -4.98
CA ASN A 142 -12.24 0.00 -5.48
C ASN A 142 -11.07 -0.05 -6.48
N VAL A 143 -10.69 -1.25 -6.87
CA VAL A 143 -9.66 -1.45 -7.90
C VAL A 143 -10.15 -0.96 -9.27
N ARG A 144 -9.23 -0.43 -10.11
CA ARG A 144 -9.54 -0.02 -11.49
C ARG A 144 -10.21 -1.13 -12.31
N GLY A 145 -9.81 -2.39 -12.06
CA GLY A 145 -10.32 -3.55 -12.80
C GLY A 145 -11.83 -3.75 -12.69
N LEU A 146 -12.49 -3.16 -11.67
CA LEU A 146 -13.95 -3.21 -11.51
C LEU A 146 -14.70 -2.65 -12.72
N LEU A 147 -14.17 -1.64 -13.39
CA LEU A 147 -14.81 -1.04 -14.59
C LEU A 147 -14.94 -2.02 -15.75
N ASN A 148 -14.02 -2.97 -15.86
CA ASN A 148 -13.99 -3.97 -16.93
C ASN A 148 -14.42 -5.37 -16.46
N HIS A 149 -14.79 -5.50 -15.17
CA HIS A 149 -15.25 -6.77 -14.62
C HIS A 149 -16.54 -7.21 -15.31
N ASP A 150 -16.61 -8.49 -15.68
CA ASP A 150 -17.73 -9.06 -16.44
C ASP A 150 -18.12 -8.20 -17.66
N LYS A 151 -17.12 -7.89 -18.49
CA LYS A 151 -17.27 -7.05 -19.70
C LYS A 151 -17.91 -5.68 -19.44
N GLY A 152 -17.79 -5.14 -18.21
CA GLY A 152 -18.36 -3.87 -17.78
C GLY A 152 -19.76 -3.97 -17.14
N ASN A 153 -20.38 -5.16 -17.15
CA ASN A 153 -21.73 -5.36 -16.60
C ASN A 153 -21.78 -5.02 -15.10
N THR A 154 -20.77 -5.44 -14.34
CA THR A 154 -20.70 -5.15 -12.89
C THR A 154 -20.76 -3.65 -12.61
N TRP A 155 -19.98 -2.87 -13.35
CA TRP A 155 -19.97 -1.41 -13.18
C TRP A 155 -21.30 -0.78 -13.65
N ALA A 156 -21.92 -1.29 -14.71
CA ALA A 156 -23.21 -0.83 -15.17
C ALA A 156 -24.29 -1.00 -14.09
N VAL A 157 -24.33 -2.17 -13.43
CA VAL A 157 -25.26 -2.44 -12.30
C VAL A 157 -24.95 -1.50 -11.13
N MET A 158 -23.68 -1.33 -10.76
CA MET A 158 -23.33 -0.42 -9.66
C MET A 158 -23.76 1.03 -9.93
N LYS A 159 -23.65 1.51 -11.17
CA LYS A 159 -24.14 2.85 -11.55
C LYS A 159 -25.65 2.98 -11.30
N ILE A 160 -26.43 2.01 -11.73
CA ILE A 160 -27.90 2.00 -11.49
C ILE A 160 -28.20 2.08 -10.00
N VAL A 161 -27.44 1.35 -9.18
CA VAL A 161 -27.63 1.36 -7.72
C VAL A 161 -27.25 2.71 -7.11
N PHE A 162 -26.17 3.35 -7.56
CA PHE A 162 -25.82 4.70 -7.11
C PHE A 162 -26.83 5.75 -7.60
N ASP A 163 -27.36 5.62 -8.82
CA ASP A 163 -28.45 6.49 -9.34
C ASP A 163 -29.71 6.36 -8.47
N GLY A 164 -29.97 5.17 -7.94
CA GLY A 164 -31.06 4.92 -6.97
C GLY A 164 -30.88 5.65 -5.62
N LEU A 165 -29.71 6.25 -5.33
CA LEU A 165 -29.49 7.14 -4.19
C LEU A 165 -29.96 8.56 -4.52
N ALA A 166 -31.26 8.75 -4.75
CA ALA A 166 -31.87 9.97 -5.26
C ALA A 166 -31.51 11.26 -4.51
N ASN A 167 -31.17 11.14 -3.21
CA ASN A 167 -30.78 12.27 -2.35
C ASN A 167 -29.32 12.71 -2.52
N TYR A 168 -28.52 12.00 -3.33
CA TYR A 168 -27.12 12.28 -3.55
C TYR A 168 -26.85 12.73 -5.01
N SER A 169 -25.93 13.68 -5.17
CA SER A 169 -25.21 13.89 -6.41
C SER A 169 -23.90 13.11 -6.30
N TRP A 170 -23.60 12.25 -7.27
CA TRP A 170 -22.40 11.43 -7.22
C TRP A 170 -21.60 11.51 -8.51
N SER A 171 -20.31 11.30 -8.41
CA SER A 171 -19.37 11.30 -9.53
C SER A 171 -18.28 10.26 -9.26
N PHE A 172 -17.60 9.81 -10.32
CA PHE A 172 -16.50 8.87 -10.18
C PHE A 172 -15.30 9.25 -11.05
N LYS A 173 -14.12 8.84 -10.63
CA LYS A 173 -12.85 8.99 -11.38
C LYS A 173 -11.86 7.93 -10.95
N ILE A 174 -10.96 7.53 -11.87
CA ILE A 174 -9.77 6.76 -11.51
C ILE A 174 -8.69 7.76 -11.11
N LEU A 175 -8.13 7.56 -9.91
CA LEU A 175 -7.02 8.35 -9.40
C LEU A 175 -5.79 7.46 -9.26
N ASN A 176 -4.62 7.98 -9.69
CA ASN A 176 -3.33 7.31 -9.49
C ASN A 176 -2.56 8.03 -8.39
N SER A 177 -2.08 7.31 -7.39
CA SER A 177 -1.36 7.89 -6.25
C SER A 177 -0.12 8.71 -6.62
N VAL A 178 0.53 8.40 -7.75
CA VAL A 178 1.65 9.20 -8.30
C VAL A 178 1.24 10.65 -8.50
N ASN A 179 0.00 10.89 -8.93
CA ASN A 179 -0.54 12.24 -9.18
C ASN A 179 -0.90 13.00 -7.89
N TYR A 180 -0.65 12.42 -6.72
CA TYR A 180 -1.02 12.98 -5.42
C TYR A 180 0.15 12.94 -4.42
N GLY A 181 1.40 12.91 -4.91
CA GLY A 181 2.61 13.08 -4.11
C GLY A 181 3.17 11.80 -3.49
N VAL A 182 2.68 10.63 -3.90
CA VAL A 182 3.22 9.33 -3.46
C VAL A 182 3.87 8.60 -4.64
N PRO A 183 5.16 8.28 -4.61
CA PRO A 183 5.87 7.61 -5.69
C PRO A 183 5.54 6.10 -5.75
N GLN A 184 4.25 5.80 -5.85
CA GLN A 184 3.71 4.46 -6.06
C GLN A 184 2.65 4.51 -7.17
N SER A 185 2.80 3.70 -8.22
CA SER A 185 1.80 3.60 -9.28
C SER A 185 0.62 2.73 -8.82
N ARG A 186 -0.42 3.37 -8.26
CA ARG A 186 -1.62 2.69 -7.75
C ARG A 186 -2.88 3.37 -8.25
N ASN A 187 -3.48 2.79 -9.29
CA ASN A 187 -4.74 3.24 -9.86
C ASN A 187 -5.93 2.68 -9.08
N ARG A 188 -6.83 3.55 -8.61
CA ARG A 188 -8.06 3.17 -7.91
C ARG A 188 -9.24 3.97 -8.42
N LEU A 189 -10.39 3.30 -8.47
CA LEU A 189 -11.68 3.92 -8.73
C LEU A 189 -12.15 4.58 -7.43
N PHE A 190 -12.55 5.84 -7.51
CA PHE A 190 -13.21 6.55 -6.43
C PHE A 190 -14.58 7.03 -6.90
N VAL A 191 -15.60 6.78 -6.08
CA VAL A 191 -16.94 7.34 -6.23
C VAL A 191 -17.15 8.28 -5.05
N VAL A 192 -17.50 9.53 -5.33
CA VAL A 192 -17.83 10.55 -4.32
C VAL A 192 -19.29 10.92 -4.46
N GLY A 193 -20.06 10.74 -3.40
CA GLY A 193 -21.46 11.18 -3.34
C GLY A 193 -21.67 12.24 -2.28
N ILE A 194 -22.29 13.35 -2.65
CA ILE A 194 -22.59 14.48 -1.77
C ILE A 194 -24.11 14.66 -1.70
N ARG A 195 -24.66 14.77 -0.50
CA ARG A 195 -26.09 14.92 -0.30
C ARG A 195 -26.60 16.23 -0.90
N LYS A 196 -27.57 16.17 -1.81
CA LYS A 196 -28.09 17.31 -2.58
C LYS A 196 -28.52 18.48 -1.70
N ARG A 197 -29.13 18.18 -0.55
CA ARG A 197 -29.59 19.21 0.40
C ARG A 197 -28.47 20.15 0.89
N ILE A 198 -27.24 19.64 0.99
CA ILE A 198 -26.10 20.46 1.46
C ILE A 198 -25.40 21.21 0.34
N LEU A 199 -25.59 20.80 -0.92
CA LEU A 199 -25.07 21.51 -2.09
C LEU A 199 -25.89 22.75 -2.44
N GLY A 200 -27.13 22.84 -1.93
CA GLY A 200 -28.09 23.87 -2.31
C GLY A 200 -28.64 23.65 -3.73
N VAL A 201 -29.77 24.29 -4.03
CA VAL A 201 -30.54 24.07 -5.28
C VAL A 201 -29.68 24.31 -6.55
N ARG A 202 -28.82 25.31 -6.54
CA ARG A 202 -27.99 25.67 -7.72
C ARG A 202 -26.89 24.64 -8.05
N ASN A 203 -26.44 23.87 -7.07
CA ASN A 203 -25.32 22.92 -7.22
C ASN A 203 -25.75 21.45 -7.06
N ALA A 204 -27.01 21.20 -6.75
CA ALA A 204 -27.52 19.87 -6.44
C ALA A 204 -27.28 18.82 -7.55
N ASN A 205 -27.19 19.25 -8.79
CA ASN A 205 -26.97 18.41 -9.96
C ASN A 205 -25.60 18.60 -10.62
N LYS A 206 -24.72 19.45 -10.05
CA LYS A 206 -23.37 19.59 -10.58
C LYS A 206 -22.50 18.40 -10.18
N PRO A 207 -21.72 17.84 -11.10
CA PRO A 207 -20.77 16.77 -10.77
C PRO A 207 -19.68 17.28 -9.81
N PHE A 208 -19.24 16.41 -8.92
CA PHE A 208 -18.07 16.70 -8.09
C PHE A 208 -16.82 16.77 -8.98
N LEU A 209 -16.07 17.85 -8.87
CA LEU A 209 -14.80 18.02 -9.57
C LEU A 209 -13.68 17.39 -8.73
N PHE A 210 -13.10 16.32 -9.25
CA PHE A 210 -12.00 15.63 -8.58
C PHE A 210 -10.74 16.50 -8.54
N PRO A 211 -9.88 16.32 -7.51
CA PRO A 211 -8.65 17.07 -7.39
C PRO A 211 -7.76 16.87 -8.62
N GLN A 212 -7.11 17.94 -9.07
CA GLN A 212 -6.19 17.87 -10.21
C GLN A 212 -4.88 17.16 -9.83
N PRO A 213 -4.22 16.48 -10.77
CA PRO A 213 -2.88 15.94 -10.58
C PRO A 213 -1.89 17.01 -10.16
N ILE A 214 -0.92 16.65 -9.34
CA ILE A 214 0.22 17.48 -8.98
C ILE A 214 1.51 16.87 -9.52
N GLU A 215 2.54 17.68 -9.67
CA GLU A 215 3.87 17.21 -10.01
C GLU A 215 4.44 16.37 -8.86
N LEU A 216 4.99 15.21 -9.19
CA LEU A 216 5.67 14.35 -8.24
C LEU A 216 7.15 14.75 -8.18
N ASN A 217 7.58 15.28 -7.06
CA ASN A 217 8.97 15.70 -6.79
C ASN A 217 9.69 14.79 -5.78
N LYS A 218 9.21 13.56 -5.62
CA LYS A 218 9.79 12.54 -4.75
C LYS A 218 9.90 11.23 -5.48
N SER A 219 10.96 10.49 -5.19
CA SER A 219 11.17 9.12 -5.64
C SER A 219 10.82 8.11 -4.55
N MET A 220 10.76 6.83 -4.87
CA MET A 220 10.60 5.75 -3.89
C MET A 220 11.75 5.77 -2.87
N GLN A 221 12.96 6.20 -3.28
CA GLN A 221 14.14 6.24 -2.44
C GLN A 221 13.96 7.17 -1.23
N ASP A 222 13.18 8.27 -1.38
CA ASP A 222 12.88 9.20 -0.27
C ASP A 222 11.98 8.61 0.83
N PHE A 223 11.48 7.40 0.62
CA PHE A 223 10.58 6.70 1.54
C PHE A 223 11.26 5.53 2.27
N LEU A 224 12.53 5.27 1.97
CA LEU A 224 13.29 4.17 2.58
C LEU A 224 13.69 4.49 4.03
N GLU A 225 14.05 3.47 4.75
CA GLU A 225 14.62 3.56 6.11
C GLU A 225 16.16 3.57 6.02
N ASP A 226 16.81 4.33 6.90
CA ASP A 226 18.28 4.46 6.93
C ASP A 226 18.95 3.19 7.51
N HIS A 227 18.26 2.48 8.41
CA HIS A 227 18.76 1.28 9.07
C HIS A 227 17.80 0.13 8.93
N ILE A 228 18.24 -0.94 8.28
CA ILE A 228 17.42 -2.09 7.93
C ILE A 228 17.89 -3.34 8.67
N ASP A 229 16.95 -4.07 9.29
CA ASP A 229 17.24 -5.38 9.89
C ASP A 229 17.66 -6.40 8.83
N SER A 230 18.61 -7.25 9.18
CA SER A 230 19.17 -8.25 8.26
C SER A 230 18.16 -9.25 7.73
N SER A 231 17.06 -9.48 8.43
CA SER A 231 15.98 -10.39 8.01
C SER A 231 15.26 -9.95 6.73
N TYR A 232 15.35 -8.66 6.36
CA TYR A 232 14.76 -8.15 5.13
C TYR A 232 15.64 -8.39 3.88
N TYR A 233 16.90 -8.76 4.06
CA TYR A 233 17.77 -9.08 2.92
C TYR A 233 17.50 -10.47 2.36
N MET A 234 17.60 -10.59 1.05
CA MET A 234 17.26 -11.82 0.34
C MET A 234 18.40 -12.81 0.31
N GLY A 235 18.09 -14.09 0.48
CA GLY A 235 19.00 -15.19 0.18
C GLY A 235 19.12 -15.41 -1.35
N GLU A 236 20.09 -16.24 -1.77
CA GLU A 236 20.42 -16.48 -3.18
C GLU A 236 19.24 -16.82 -4.09
N LYS A 237 18.30 -17.65 -3.62
CA LYS A 237 17.11 -18.03 -4.41
C LYS A 237 16.23 -16.81 -4.73
N GLY A 238 16.04 -15.95 -3.75
CA GLY A 238 15.31 -14.69 -3.92
C GLY A 238 16.02 -13.76 -4.87
N VAL A 239 17.31 -13.54 -4.69
CA VAL A 239 18.15 -12.71 -5.59
C VAL A 239 18.03 -13.20 -7.03
N LYS A 240 18.20 -14.50 -7.30
CA LYS A 240 18.05 -15.10 -8.64
C LYS A 240 16.67 -14.87 -9.25
N PHE A 241 15.63 -14.87 -8.44
CA PHE A 241 14.26 -14.63 -8.93
C PHE A 241 14.05 -13.15 -9.30
N VAL A 242 14.43 -12.23 -8.42
CA VAL A 242 14.13 -10.80 -8.61
C VAL A 242 15.02 -10.15 -9.67
N THR A 243 16.25 -10.65 -9.87
CA THR A 243 17.17 -10.18 -10.90
C THR A 243 16.91 -10.76 -12.29
N LYS A 244 15.99 -11.74 -12.41
CA LYS A 244 15.69 -12.35 -13.71
C LYS A 244 15.02 -11.35 -14.65
N ILE A 245 15.65 -11.07 -15.80
CA ILE A 245 15.20 -10.09 -16.80
C ILE A 245 13.73 -10.27 -17.18
N LYS A 246 13.28 -11.52 -17.39
CA LYS A 246 11.87 -11.82 -17.72
C LYS A 246 10.89 -11.35 -16.64
N ASN A 247 11.27 -11.40 -15.35
CA ASN A 247 10.41 -10.97 -14.25
C ASN A 247 10.36 -9.43 -14.17
N GLN A 248 11.48 -8.76 -14.44
CA GLN A 248 11.55 -7.31 -14.52
C GLN A 248 10.74 -6.78 -15.71
N GLN A 249 10.90 -7.36 -16.91
CA GLN A 249 10.13 -6.99 -18.10
C GLN A 249 8.62 -7.14 -17.91
N LYS A 250 8.18 -8.11 -17.11
CA LYS A 250 6.76 -8.30 -16.77
C LYS A 250 6.28 -7.44 -15.61
N HIS A 251 7.12 -6.56 -15.07
CA HIS A 251 6.85 -5.77 -13.88
C HIS A 251 6.41 -6.62 -12.67
N TYR A 252 6.92 -7.86 -12.58
CA TYR A 252 6.74 -8.68 -11.38
C TYR A 252 7.70 -8.22 -10.28
N THR A 253 8.90 -7.82 -10.67
CA THR A 253 9.96 -7.33 -9.78
C THR A 253 10.57 -6.06 -10.36
N GLN A 254 10.98 -5.15 -9.49
CA GLN A 254 11.71 -3.93 -9.82
C GLN A 254 12.83 -3.73 -8.80
N ILE A 255 14.00 -3.28 -9.25
CA ILE A 255 15.16 -3.01 -8.39
C ILE A 255 15.50 -1.53 -8.51
N ASN A 256 15.66 -0.85 -7.37
CA ASN A 256 15.99 0.58 -7.27
C ASN A 256 15.09 1.49 -8.13
N GLY A 257 13.79 1.17 -8.23
CA GLY A 257 12.85 1.98 -9.01
C GLY A 257 12.63 3.37 -8.42
N GLU A 258 12.45 4.36 -9.27
CA GLU A 258 12.07 5.72 -8.83
C GLU A 258 10.60 5.77 -8.40
N ILE A 259 9.75 5.05 -9.10
CA ILE A 259 8.33 4.91 -8.80
C ILE A 259 8.05 3.48 -8.38
N ALA A 260 7.56 3.30 -7.15
CA ALA A 260 7.23 1.99 -6.63
C ALA A 260 6.11 1.32 -7.43
N LEU A 261 6.19 0.01 -7.61
CA LEU A 261 5.10 -0.79 -8.14
C LEU A 261 3.90 -0.76 -7.18
N CYS A 262 2.72 -1.06 -7.71
CA CYS A 262 1.53 -1.16 -6.86
C CYS A 262 1.71 -2.25 -5.80
N GLN A 263 1.67 -1.86 -4.54
CA GLN A 263 1.79 -2.80 -3.43
C GLN A 263 0.60 -3.75 -3.38
N LYS A 264 0.88 -5.02 -3.15
CA LYS A 264 -0.09 -6.10 -3.12
C LYS A 264 -0.05 -6.79 -1.75
N ALA A 265 -1.19 -7.25 -1.29
CA ALA A 265 -1.34 -7.88 0.03
C ALA A 265 -0.49 -9.15 0.23
N ASN A 266 -0.08 -9.82 -0.85
CA ASN A 266 0.69 -11.08 -0.82
C ASN A 266 2.08 -10.97 -1.47
N GLN A 267 2.60 -9.74 -1.67
CA GLN A 267 3.89 -9.55 -2.34
C GLN A 267 5.06 -10.22 -1.61
N GLN A 268 5.00 -10.30 -0.27
CA GLN A 268 6.02 -10.90 0.55
C GLN A 268 6.21 -12.42 0.31
N THR A 269 5.17 -13.12 -0.16
CA THR A 269 5.22 -14.58 -0.39
C THR A 269 5.71 -14.95 -1.78
N ASN A 270 5.58 -14.05 -2.76
CA ASN A 270 5.81 -14.33 -4.17
C ASN A 270 7.07 -13.67 -4.74
N TRP A 271 7.86 -12.99 -3.92
CA TRP A 271 8.99 -12.15 -4.35
C TRP A 271 8.60 -11.17 -5.50
N HIS A 272 7.37 -10.66 -5.47
CA HIS A 272 6.90 -9.61 -6.38
C HIS A 272 7.01 -8.25 -5.70
N GLY A 273 7.21 -7.18 -6.47
CA GLY A 273 7.26 -5.82 -5.99
C GLY A 273 8.65 -5.19 -6.11
N ASP A 274 8.92 -4.25 -5.22
CA ASP A 274 10.12 -3.44 -5.23
C ASP A 274 11.20 -4.02 -4.34
N PHE A 275 12.44 -3.96 -4.83
CA PHE A 275 13.64 -4.42 -4.13
C PHE A 275 14.71 -3.34 -4.20
N ILE A 276 15.49 -3.24 -3.12
CA ILE A 276 16.57 -2.28 -3.01
C ILE A 276 17.91 -3.02 -3.12
N PHE A 277 18.76 -2.56 -4.03
CA PHE A 277 20.13 -2.99 -4.09
C PHE A 277 20.98 -1.95 -3.36
N GLU A 278 21.54 -2.32 -2.22
CA GLU A 278 22.42 -1.49 -1.42
C GLU A 278 23.88 -1.85 -1.73
N GLU A 279 24.63 -0.86 -2.20
CA GLU A 279 26.08 -0.99 -2.28
C GLU A 279 26.65 -0.82 -0.86
N VAL A 280 27.51 -1.75 -0.48
CA VAL A 280 28.13 -1.67 0.83
C VAL A 280 29.42 -0.84 0.68
N GLU A 281 29.42 0.33 1.30
CA GLU A 281 30.67 1.10 1.41
C GLU A 281 31.74 0.31 2.14
N ASN A 282 32.99 0.38 1.66
CA ASN A 282 34.18 -0.39 2.09
C ASN A 282 34.61 -0.21 3.57
N LYS A 283 33.73 0.25 4.45
CA LYS A 283 34.02 0.50 5.87
C LYS A 283 33.44 -0.53 6.84
N LEU A 284 32.68 -1.50 6.34
CA LEU A 284 32.11 -2.53 7.21
C LEU A 284 33.13 -3.62 7.49
N ASN A 285 33.20 -4.01 8.76
CA ASN A 285 33.96 -5.18 9.18
C ASN A 285 33.43 -6.39 8.39
N PHE A 286 34.31 -7.13 7.74
CA PHE A 286 34.04 -8.29 6.92
C PHE A 286 33.01 -9.25 7.54
N ASP A 287 33.01 -9.35 8.84
CA ASP A 287 32.16 -10.22 9.65
C ASP A 287 30.70 -9.75 9.75
N GLU A 288 30.46 -8.43 9.78
CA GLU A 288 29.11 -7.86 9.76
C GLU A 288 28.46 -7.99 8.38
N PHE A 289 29.30 -8.03 7.36
CA PHE A 289 28.87 -7.96 5.97
C PHE A 289 28.33 -9.28 5.42
N ILE A 290 29.00 -10.42 5.64
CA ILE A 290 28.67 -11.68 4.97
C ILE A 290 27.30 -12.23 5.40
N PHE A 291 26.88 -12.00 6.64
CA PHE A 291 25.71 -12.66 7.21
C PHE A 291 24.62 -11.70 7.71
N GLY A 292 24.84 -10.39 7.65
CA GLY A 292 23.86 -9.40 8.15
C GLY A 292 23.53 -9.57 9.63
N VAL A 293 24.41 -10.24 10.39
CA VAL A 293 24.26 -10.52 11.81
C VAL A 293 25.30 -9.71 12.53
N LYS A 294 24.92 -9.06 13.63
CA LYS A 294 25.88 -8.36 14.51
C LYS A 294 27.00 -9.28 15.02
N GLN A 295 26.78 -10.59 14.97
CA GLN A 295 27.79 -11.60 15.25
C GLN A 295 27.53 -12.84 14.36
N VAL A 296 28.47 -13.12 13.45
CA VAL A 296 28.51 -14.39 12.75
C VAL A 296 28.84 -15.50 13.76
N GLU A 297 28.10 -16.60 13.73
CA GLU A 297 28.41 -17.77 14.58
C GLU A 297 29.84 -18.24 14.31
N LYS A 298 30.60 -18.46 15.38
CA LYS A 298 32.03 -18.88 15.30
C LYS A 298 32.27 -20.07 14.38
N LYS A 299 31.30 -20.94 14.18
CA LYS A 299 31.37 -22.11 13.31
C LYS A 299 31.62 -21.82 11.83
N TYR A 300 31.28 -20.61 11.37
CA TYR A 300 31.46 -20.19 9.96
C TYR A 300 32.80 -19.53 9.69
N TYR A 301 33.54 -19.15 10.73
CA TYR A 301 34.88 -18.60 10.55
C TYR A 301 35.88 -19.69 10.26
N LEU A 302 36.73 -19.45 9.28
CA LEU A 302 37.86 -20.33 9.03
C LEU A 302 38.86 -20.18 10.17
N SER A 303 39.27 -21.30 10.79
CA SER A 303 40.41 -21.26 11.69
C SER A 303 41.67 -20.80 10.97
N GLU A 304 42.63 -20.22 11.67
CA GLU A 304 43.88 -19.72 11.06
C GLU A 304 44.61 -20.85 10.29
N THR A 305 44.50 -22.09 10.72
CA THR A 305 45.05 -23.24 10.02
C THR A 305 44.34 -23.47 8.68
N VAL A 306 42.99 -23.44 8.67
CA VAL A 306 42.19 -23.60 7.46
C VAL A 306 42.39 -22.39 6.53
N LYS A 307 42.43 -21.17 7.04
CA LYS A 307 42.70 -19.97 6.30
C LYS A 307 44.07 -20.00 5.58
N LYS A 308 45.11 -20.41 6.29
CA LYS A 308 46.46 -20.63 5.67
C LYS A 308 46.39 -21.67 4.58
N TYR A 309 45.64 -22.76 4.78
CA TYR A 309 45.48 -23.84 3.80
C TYR A 309 44.74 -23.35 2.53
N VAL A 310 43.60 -22.68 2.66
CA VAL A 310 42.78 -22.26 1.51
C VAL A 310 43.48 -21.14 0.68
N LEU A 311 44.34 -20.35 1.31
CA LEU A 311 45.13 -19.32 0.67
C LEU A 311 46.51 -19.86 0.15
N SER A 312 46.83 -21.11 0.36
CA SER A 312 48.07 -21.70 -0.11
C SER A 312 47.99 -22.13 -1.57
N SER A 313 49.13 -22.16 -2.26
CA SER A 313 49.26 -22.61 -3.66
C SER A 313 49.04 -24.11 -3.85
N GLY A 314 48.55 -24.81 -2.85
CA GLY A 314 48.26 -26.25 -2.89
C GLY A 314 49.27 -27.09 -2.11
N THR A 315 49.27 -28.41 -2.37
CA THR A 315 50.11 -29.39 -1.72
C THR A 315 51.09 -30.00 -2.74
N LYS A 316 52.02 -30.84 -2.28
CA LYS A 316 53.04 -31.51 -3.10
C LYS A 316 52.45 -32.22 -4.33
N ASN A 317 51.24 -32.73 -4.26
CA ASN A 317 50.54 -33.49 -5.30
C ASN A 317 49.37 -32.73 -5.95
N TYR A 318 49.10 -31.49 -5.54
CA TYR A 318 48.01 -30.69 -6.06
C TYR A 318 48.39 -29.21 -6.05
N LYS A 319 48.57 -28.63 -7.25
CA LYS A 319 48.79 -27.19 -7.40
C LYS A 319 47.45 -26.47 -7.46
N ALA A 320 47.26 -25.50 -6.60
CA ALA A 320 46.09 -24.63 -6.57
C ALA A 320 46.43 -23.19 -6.96
N ALA A 321 45.51 -22.52 -7.59
CA ALA A 321 45.54 -21.07 -7.77
C ALA A 321 44.57 -20.44 -6.72
N PRO A 322 45.10 -20.13 -5.53
CA PRO A 322 44.24 -19.53 -4.48
C PRO A 322 43.80 -18.13 -4.93
N GLY A 323 42.60 -17.75 -4.58
CA GLY A 323 42.08 -16.41 -4.86
C GLY A 323 40.72 -16.24 -4.13
N THR A 324 40.50 -15.02 -3.65
CA THR A 324 39.22 -14.56 -3.16
C THR A 324 38.59 -13.69 -4.25
N ASP A 325 37.27 -13.51 -4.17
CA ASP A 325 36.51 -12.61 -5.02
C ASP A 325 36.69 -12.84 -6.55
N PRO A 326 36.50 -14.07 -7.05
CA PRO A 326 36.59 -14.31 -8.48
C PRO A 326 35.46 -13.59 -9.21
N GLU A 327 35.75 -12.91 -10.32
CA GLU A 327 34.70 -12.32 -11.19
C GLU A 327 33.73 -13.36 -11.70
N ILE A 328 34.20 -14.56 -11.98
CA ILE A 328 33.38 -15.73 -12.34
C ILE A 328 33.56 -16.79 -11.26
N ALA A 329 32.48 -17.16 -10.61
CA ALA A 329 32.53 -18.20 -9.59
C ALA A 329 32.98 -19.54 -10.19
N ARG A 330 33.86 -20.22 -9.49
CA ARG A 330 34.21 -21.60 -9.79
C ARG A 330 33.00 -22.49 -9.61
N THR A 331 32.96 -23.62 -10.33
CA THR A 331 31.85 -24.60 -10.21
C THR A 331 31.58 -24.98 -8.77
N LEU A 332 30.34 -24.80 -8.34
CA LEU A 332 29.91 -25.19 -7.02
C LEU A 332 29.79 -26.70 -6.93
N LEU A 333 30.54 -27.29 -6.03
CA LEU A 333 30.56 -28.75 -5.85
C LEU A 333 29.67 -29.15 -4.67
N GLN A 334 28.96 -30.25 -4.82
CA GLN A 334 28.07 -30.79 -3.77
C GLN A 334 28.80 -31.02 -2.42
N SER A 335 30.10 -31.25 -2.46
CA SER A 335 30.94 -31.50 -1.29
C SER A 335 31.48 -30.23 -0.58
N MET A 336 31.15 -29.01 -1.05
CA MET A 336 31.64 -27.77 -0.44
C MET A 336 31.30 -27.62 1.05
N HIS A 337 30.17 -28.19 1.48
CA HIS A 337 29.76 -28.16 2.87
C HIS A 337 30.58 -29.05 3.80
N LYS A 338 31.40 -29.95 3.23
CA LYS A 338 32.15 -30.97 4.00
C LYS A 338 33.63 -30.64 4.21
N MET A 339 34.20 -29.81 3.35
CA MET A 339 35.63 -29.49 3.41
C MET A 339 35.95 -28.17 2.70
N HIS A 340 37.05 -27.56 3.09
CA HIS A 340 37.60 -26.35 2.46
C HIS A 340 38.73 -26.76 1.50
N ARG A 341 38.71 -26.23 0.26
CA ARG A 341 39.71 -26.57 -0.77
C ARG A 341 40.24 -25.32 -1.41
N SER A 342 41.58 -25.16 -1.31
CA SER A 342 42.29 -24.07 -1.97
C SER A 342 42.12 -24.17 -3.48
N GLY A 343 41.83 -23.05 -4.14
CA GLY A 343 41.71 -22.95 -5.60
C GLY A 343 40.51 -23.69 -6.21
N VAL A 344 39.65 -24.32 -5.41
CA VAL A 344 38.46 -25.06 -5.85
C VAL A 344 37.18 -24.38 -5.38
N ASP A 345 37.08 -24.08 -4.09
CA ASP A 345 35.90 -23.46 -3.53
C ASP A 345 35.96 -21.92 -3.69
N ASN A 346 34.80 -21.29 -3.71
CA ASN A 346 34.68 -19.84 -3.83
C ASN A 346 34.70 -19.20 -2.44
N TYR A 347 35.65 -18.29 -2.26
CA TYR A 347 35.73 -17.45 -1.06
C TYR A 347 35.53 -16.00 -1.49
N VAL A 348 34.56 -15.31 -0.92
CA VAL A 348 34.14 -13.96 -1.33
C VAL A 348 34.28 -13.00 -0.18
N SER A 349 34.89 -11.86 -0.46
CA SER A 349 35.11 -10.81 0.51
C SER A 349 34.01 -9.76 0.52
N HIS A 350 33.28 -9.58 -0.60
CA HIS A 350 32.23 -8.55 -0.67
C HIS A 350 31.49 -8.48 -2.01
N LYS A 351 30.17 -8.13 -2.04
CA LYS A 351 29.47 -7.32 -3.07
C LYS A 351 28.08 -6.91 -2.56
N GLY A 352 27.43 -5.93 -3.15
CA GLY A 352 26.16 -5.34 -2.76
C GLY A 352 25.05 -6.33 -2.35
N ARG A 353 24.21 -5.93 -1.44
CA ARG A 353 23.15 -6.74 -0.84
C ARG A 353 21.78 -6.33 -1.40
N LEU A 354 20.95 -7.30 -1.72
CA LEU A 354 19.60 -7.06 -2.24
C LEU A 354 18.55 -7.38 -1.18
N ARG A 355 17.62 -6.47 -0.97
CA ARG A 355 16.54 -6.63 -0.01
C ARG A 355 15.17 -6.22 -0.57
N ARG A 356 14.11 -6.60 0.11
CA ARG A 356 12.75 -6.10 -0.10
C ARG A 356 12.50 -4.84 0.72
N LEU A 357 11.42 -4.13 0.39
CA LEU A 357 10.93 -3.05 1.24
C LEU A 357 10.49 -3.60 2.60
N THR A 358 10.74 -2.83 3.66
CA THR A 358 10.24 -3.15 5.00
C THR A 358 8.74 -2.85 5.14
N PRO A 359 8.07 -3.38 6.17
CA PRO A 359 6.69 -2.99 6.46
C PRO A 359 6.52 -1.48 6.66
N ARG A 360 7.50 -0.81 7.29
CA ARG A 360 7.50 0.64 7.51
C ARG A 360 7.56 1.41 6.20
N GLU A 361 8.46 1.02 5.30
CA GLU A 361 8.59 1.62 3.96
C GLU A 361 7.31 1.44 3.14
N CYS A 362 6.69 0.26 3.22
CA CYS A 362 5.40 0.00 2.60
C CYS A 362 4.29 0.93 3.15
N LEU A 363 4.23 1.15 4.46
CA LEU A 363 3.29 2.09 5.06
C LEU A 363 3.57 3.54 4.66
N ARG A 364 4.85 3.96 4.59
CA ARG A 364 5.24 5.28 4.07
C ARG A 364 4.74 5.49 2.64
N LEU A 365 4.92 4.50 1.75
CA LEU A 365 4.43 4.50 0.37
C LEU A 365 2.89 4.43 0.27
N MET A 366 2.18 4.11 1.34
CA MET A 366 0.73 4.25 1.45
C MET A 366 0.31 5.58 2.11
N GLY A 367 1.28 6.46 2.43
CA GLY A 367 1.04 7.77 3.02
C GLY A 367 0.89 7.77 4.55
N PHE A 368 1.16 6.65 5.24
CA PHE A 368 1.19 6.61 6.69
C PHE A 368 2.51 7.18 7.21
N ARG A 369 2.43 8.00 8.26
CA ARG A 369 3.62 8.55 8.94
C ARG A 369 4.22 7.53 9.91
N ASP A 370 5.47 7.73 10.30
CA ASP A 370 6.18 6.86 11.25
C ASP A 370 5.54 6.78 12.63
N SER A 371 4.72 7.78 12.99
CA SER A 371 3.89 7.75 14.19
C SER A 371 2.79 6.70 14.18
N PHE A 372 2.51 6.07 13.02
CA PHE A 372 1.60 4.94 12.93
C PHE A 372 2.27 3.70 13.54
N LYS A 373 1.63 3.12 14.56
CA LYS A 373 2.17 1.97 15.31
C LYS A 373 1.96 0.68 14.51
N ILE A 374 3.02 -0.09 14.32
CA ILE A 374 2.97 -1.46 13.79
C ILE A 374 2.78 -2.39 15.00
N ALA A 375 1.54 -2.79 15.26
CA ALA A 375 1.16 -3.58 16.43
C ALA A 375 1.00 -5.08 16.14
N ILE A 376 1.26 -5.50 14.89
CA ILE A 376 1.05 -6.86 14.40
C ILE A 376 2.28 -7.35 13.63
N SER A 377 2.29 -8.61 13.23
CA SER A 377 3.42 -9.20 12.51
C SER A 377 3.67 -8.51 11.16
N ASP A 378 4.92 -8.58 10.68
CA ASP A 378 5.33 -8.07 9.37
C ASP A 378 4.44 -8.59 8.24
N THR A 379 4.15 -9.90 8.22
CA THR A 379 3.30 -10.53 7.21
C THR A 379 1.92 -9.86 7.14
N GLN A 380 1.31 -9.62 8.29
CA GLN A 380 0.02 -8.95 8.35
C GLN A 380 0.13 -7.47 8.00
N THR A 381 1.22 -6.80 8.38
CA THR A 381 1.47 -5.39 8.03
C THR A 381 1.62 -5.21 6.52
N TYR A 382 2.35 -6.08 5.83
CA TYR A 382 2.43 -6.07 4.36
C TYR A 382 1.05 -6.23 3.71
N ARG A 383 0.26 -7.19 4.22
CA ARG A 383 -1.09 -7.45 3.73
C ARG A 383 -1.99 -6.23 3.90
N GLN A 384 -1.94 -5.60 5.06
CA GLN A 384 -2.72 -4.42 5.37
C GLN A 384 -2.28 -3.19 4.56
N ALA A 385 -0.98 -2.97 4.38
CA ALA A 385 -0.47 -1.92 3.49
C ALA A 385 -0.98 -2.14 2.05
N GLY A 386 -0.90 -3.37 1.54
CA GLY A 386 -1.39 -3.70 0.20
C GLY A 386 -2.90 -3.53 0.01
N ASN A 387 -3.70 -3.71 1.06
CA ASN A 387 -5.16 -3.57 1.01
C ASN A 387 -5.64 -2.13 1.30
N SER A 388 -4.78 -1.27 1.86
CA SER A 388 -5.16 0.08 2.29
C SER A 388 -5.43 1.03 1.13
N ILE A 389 -6.16 2.10 1.40
CA ILE A 389 -6.27 3.28 0.53
C ILE A 389 -5.06 4.17 0.75
N VAL A 390 -4.52 4.79 -0.32
CA VAL A 390 -3.42 5.74 -0.18
C VAL A 390 -3.91 7.02 0.49
N VAL A 391 -3.32 7.35 1.63
CA VAL A 391 -3.73 8.46 2.50
C VAL A 391 -3.66 9.81 1.77
N ASP A 392 -2.65 10.03 0.92
CA ASP A 392 -2.48 11.29 0.19
C ASP A 392 -3.59 11.53 -0.85
N VAL A 393 -4.10 10.47 -1.49
CA VAL A 393 -5.28 10.55 -2.37
C VAL A 393 -6.53 10.95 -1.57
N LEU A 394 -6.69 10.39 -0.36
CA LEU A 394 -7.79 10.81 0.53
C LEU A 394 -7.63 12.27 0.97
N ILE A 395 -6.43 12.72 1.30
CA ILE A 395 -6.15 14.12 1.63
C ILE A 395 -6.56 15.05 0.48
N ALA A 396 -6.19 14.71 -0.75
CA ALA A 396 -6.56 15.49 -1.93
C ALA A 396 -8.08 15.57 -2.10
N LEU A 397 -8.78 14.42 -1.99
CA LEU A 397 -10.24 14.37 -2.04
C LEU A 397 -10.90 15.20 -0.94
N LEU A 398 -10.46 15.03 0.32
CA LEU A 398 -11.03 15.73 1.48
C LEU A 398 -10.79 17.23 1.44
N LYS A 399 -9.63 17.69 0.94
CA LYS A 399 -9.36 19.11 0.67
C LYS A 399 -10.22 19.65 -0.47
N GLN A 400 -10.34 18.89 -1.57
CA GLN A 400 -11.15 19.28 -2.70
C GLN A 400 -12.63 19.46 -2.32
N ILE A 401 -13.16 18.55 -1.51
CA ILE A 401 -14.50 18.62 -0.93
C ILE A 401 -14.63 19.82 0.04
N ASP A 402 -13.54 20.27 0.65
CA ASP A 402 -13.52 21.06 1.88
C ASP A 402 -14.35 20.40 2.98
N ILE A 403 -13.92 19.23 3.39
CA ILE A 403 -14.65 18.42 4.38
C ILE A 403 -14.92 19.16 5.68
N SER A 404 -14.11 20.17 6.03
CA SER A 404 -14.23 20.94 7.27
C SER A 404 -15.56 21.70 7.38
N GLN A 405 -16.15 22.12 6.25
CA GLN A 405 -17.42 22.84 6.24
C GLN A 405 -18.62 21.99 6.68
N TYR A 406 -18.47 20.67 6.61
CA TYR A 406 -19.55 19.71 6.92
C TYR A 406 -19.52 19.19 8.35
N GLY A 407 -18.45 19.45 9.09
CA GLY A 407 -18.35 19.15 10.52
C GLY A 407 -19.20 20.09 11.38
N ARG A 408 -19.16 19.85 12.70
CA ARG A 408 -19.90 20.65 13.69
C ARG A 408 -18.92 21.28 14.67
N LYS A 409 -19.25 22.46 15.19
CA LYS A 409 -18.62 22.93 16.42
C LYS A 409 -19.12 22.03 17.57
N LEU A 410 -18.22 21.37 18.24
CA LEU A 410 -18.47 20.68 19.53
C LEU A 410 -18.03 21.58 20.65
#